data_a60b60ebf865c667641045e6c965ce14
#
_entry.id   a60b60ebf865c667641045e6c965ce14
#
_cell.length_a   1.000
_cell.length_b   1.000
_cell.length_c   1.000
_cell.angle_alpha   90.00
_cell.angle_beta   90.00
_cell.angle_gamma   90.00
#
_symmetry.space_group_name_H-M   'P 1'
#
loop_
_entity.id
_entity.type
_entity.pdbx_description
1 polymer ?
#
loop_
_entity_poly.entity_id
_entity_poly.type
_entity_poly.pdbx_seq_one_letter_code
_entity_poly.pdbx_strand_id
1 'polypeptide(L)'
;HAVRMIRKHFSPTVPIIVRMDSGFCDQKIFKELEALGVGYVCGGKFQADVKALVDSIPDSACQNHYGKCDEDIWQYAEFADRRQSWDKFRRVVFWRALLQEKRLFLPCCRPGTFVYTNLGMGDAGGGIDQQLRDAGLDVMTCSEAVIQAYHERGTDELVHRSFKDFGFEELPFTRYAPNRALYHIM
;
A
#
# COMPACT_ATOMS: atom_id res chain seq x y z
N HIS A 1 5.91 -3.18 -17.88
CA HIS A 1 7.23 -3.00 -18.47
C HIS A 1 8.32 -3.01 -17.39
N ALA A 2 8.26 -2.14 -16.37
CA ALA A 2 9.27 -2.03 -15.31
C ALA A 2 9.60 -3.37 -14.63
N VAL A 3 8.60 -4.14 -14.21
CA VAL A 3 8.79 -5.47 -13.59
C VAL A 3 9.61 -6.40 -14.49
N ARG A 4 9.30 -6.44 -15.78
CA ARG A 4 10.05 -7.27 -16.74
C ARG A 4 11.50 -6.80 -16.90
N MET A 5 11.74 -5.49 -16.87
CA MET A 5 13.08 -4.92 -16.92
C MET A 5 13.90 -5.26 -15.67
N ILE A 6 13.31 -5.13 -14.49
CA ILE A 6 13.96 -5.48 -13.22
C ILE A 6 14.35 -6.97 -13.24
N ARG A 7 13.41 -7.86 -13.57
CA ARG A 7 13.67 -9.31 -13.61
C ARG A 7 14.70 -9.70 -14.67
N LYS A 8 14.75 -9.00 -15.79
CA LYS A 8 15.71 -9.25 -16.86
C LYS A 8 17.13 -8.80 -16.51
N HIS A 9 17.26 -7.63 -15.86
CA HIS A 9 18.57 -6.96 -15.71
C HIS A 9 19.14 -7.07 -14.29
N PHE A 10 18.31 -7.35 -13.28
CA PHE A 10 18.77 -7.48 -11.90
C PHE A 10 18.72 -8.94 -11.43
N SER A 11 17.53 -9.51 -11.31
CA SER A 11 17.34 -10.91 -10.91
C SER A 11 15.96 -11.42 -11.35
N PRO A 12 15.87 -12.63 -11.95
CA PRO A 12 14.58 -13.19 -12.37
C PRO A 12 13.66 -13.55 -11.20
N THR A 13 14.23 -13.79 -10.01
CA THR A 13 13.53 -14.29 -8.82
C THR A 13 13.35 -13.23 -7.73
N VAL A 14 13.83 -11.98 -7.95
CA VAL A 14 13.69 -10.92 -6.95
C VAL A 14 12.22 -10.68 -6.63
N PRO A 15 11.80 -10.77 -5.36
CA PRO A 15 10.45 -10.38 -4.98
C PRO A 15 10.26 -8.87 -5.18
N ILE A 16 9.15 -8.49 -5.79
CA ILE A 16 8.83 -7.10 -6.07
C ILE A 16 7.51 -6.78 -5.36
N ILE A 17 7.51 -5.74 -4.55
CA ILE A 17 6.30 -5.19 -3.92
C ILE A 17 6.08 -3.77 -4.42
N VAL A 18 4.88 -3.48 -4.91
CA VAL A 18 4.48 -2.15 -5.39
C VAL A 18 3.59 -1.48 -4.37
N ARG A 19 3.95 -0.27 -3.98
CA ARG A 19 3.10 0.59 -3.16
C ARG A 19 2.29 1.52 -4.07
N MET A 20 0.99 1.59 -3.82
CA MET A 20 0.06 2.35 -4.65
C MET A 20 -0.90 3.17 -3.80
N ASP A 21 -1.29 4.27 -4.34
CA ASP A 21 -2.33 5.07 -3.71
C ASP A 21 -3.74 4.57 -4.08
N SER A 22 -4.75 5.12 -3.44
CA SER A 22 -6.14 4.71 -3.63
C SER A 22 -6.67 4.98 -5.05
N GLY A 23 -6.00 5.79 -5.84
CA GLY A 23 -6.30 6.03 -7.25
C GLY A 23 -6.08 4.80 -8.13
N PHE A 24 -5.18 3.91 -7.71
CA PHE A 24 -4.86 2.66 -8.40
C PHE A 24 -5.65 1.45 -7.90
N CYS A 25 -6.63 1.65 -7.01
CA CYS A 25 -7.44 0.58 -6.44
C CYS A 25 -8.44 0.04 -7.47
N ASP A 26 -7.95 -0.77 -8.40
CA ASP A 26 -8.71 -1.38 -9.49
C ASP A 26 -8.36 -2.86 -9.62
N GLN A 27 -9.40 -3.71 -9.81
CA GLN A 27 -9.23 -5.15 -9.97
C GLN A 27 -8.34 -5.54 -11.16
N LYS A 28 -8.37 -4.78 -12.25
CA LYS A 28 -7.54 -5.08 -13.43
C LYS A 28 -6.07 -4.95 -13.10
N ILE A 29 -5.70 -3.89 -12.39
CA ILE A 29 -4.33 -3.66 -11.92
C ILE A 29 -3.89 -4.79 -10.99
N PHE A 30 -4.73 -5.15 -10.02
CA PHE A 30 -4.42 -6.23 -9.08
C PHE A 30 -4.21 -7.57 -9.79
N LYS A 31 -5.08 -7.93 -10.75
CA LYS A 31 -4.93 -9.15 -11.55
C LYS A 31 -3.63 -9.18 -12.37
N GLU A 32 -3.27 -8.05 -12.97
CA GLU A 32 -2.02 -7.96 -13.72
C GLU A 32 -0.78 -8.13 -12.82
N LEU A 33 -0.80 -7.52 -11.63
CA LEU A 33 0.29 -7.66 -10.66
C LEU A 33 0.38 -9.11 -10.14
N GLU A 34 -0.75 -9.72 -9.81
CA GLU A 34 -0.83 -11.12 -9.37
C GLU A 34 -0.34 -12.08 -10.47
N ALA A 35 -0.75 -11.87 -11.72
CA ALA A 35 -0.29 -12.67 -12.86
C ALA A 35 1.22 -12.54 -13.11
N LEU A 36 1.81 -11.43 -12.71
CA LEU A 36 3.26 -11.19 -12.75
C LEU A 36 3.98 -11.70 -11.49
N GLY A 37 3.27 -12.25 -10.50
CA GLY A 37 3.85 -12.63 -9.20
C GLY A 37 4.44 -11.43 -8.46
N VAL A 38 3.76 -10.29 -8.49
CA VAL A 38 4.16 -9.04 -7.85
C VAL A 38 3.26 -8.79 -6.65
N GLY A 39 3.87 -8.49 -5.49
CA GLY A 39 3.17 -8.03 -4.31
C GLY A 39 2.69 -6.60 -4.46
N TYR A 40 1.59 -6.27 -3.79
CA TYR A 40 1.12 -4.90 -3.74
C TYR A 40 0.58 -4.52 -2.37
N VAL A 41 0.71 -3.23 -2.06
CA VAL A 41 0.06 -2.55 -0.94
C VAL A 41 -0.62 -1.31 -1.52
N CYS A 42 -1.94 -1.34 -1.62
CA CYS A 42 -2.72 -0.31 -2.29
C CYS A 42 -3.71 0.36 -1.31
N GLY A 43 -3.64 1.67 -1.20
CA GLY A 43 -4.60 2.43 -0.40
C GLY A 43 -6.05 2.17 -0.82
N GLY A 44 -6.93 2.01 0.15
CA GLY A 44 -8.37 1.88 -0.08
C GLY A 44 -9.10 3.22 0.00
N LYS A 45 -10.27 3.29 -0.64
CA LYS A 45 -11.21 4.41 -0.47
C LYS A 45 -12.37 3.96 0.41
N PHE A 46 -12.65 4.70 1.49
CA PHE A 46 -13.82 4.43 2.32
C PHE A 46 -15.10 4.66 1.51
N GLN A 47 -15.72 3.57 1.11
CA GLN A 47 -17.09 3.54 0.63
C GLN A 47 -18.02 3.24 1.82
N ALA A 48 -19.31 3.49 1.67
CA ALA A 48 -20.24 3.39 2.78
C ALA A 48 -20.28 1.99 3.43
N ASP A 49 -20.15 0.94 2.63
CA ASP A 49 -20.10 -0.46 3.05
C ASP A 49 -18.82 -0.79 3.87
N VAL A 50 -17.66 -0.40 3.37
CA VAL A 50 -16.38 -0.59 4.06
C VAL A 50 -16.34 0.25 5.33
N LYS A 51 -16.87 1.47 5.28
CA LYS A 51 -16.95 2.32 6.46
C LYS A 51 -17.82 1.69 7.55
N ALA A 52 -19.01 1.23 7.19
CA ALA A 52 -19.90 0.56 8.14
C ALA A 52 -19.26 -0.69 8.76
N LEU A 53 -18.52 -1.48 7.95
CA LEU A 53 -17.78 -2.64 8.44
C LEU A 53 -16.70 -2.23 9.45
N VAL A 54 -15.88 -1.26 9.10
CA VAL A 54 -14.78 -0.77 9.96
C VAL A 54 -15.31 -0.16 11.25
N ASP A 55 -16.39 0.61 11.18
CA ASP A 55 -17.02 1.23 12.35
C ASP A 55 -17.63 0.16 13.29
N SER A 56 -17.95 -1.02 12.77
CA SER A 56 -18.47 -2.14 13.55
C SER A 56 -17.38 -2.96 14.26
N ILE A 57 -16.09 -2.78 13.92
CA ILE A 57 -14.99 -3.53 14.55
C ILE A 57 -14.75 -3.02 15.97
N PRO A 58 -15.01 -3.85 17.01
CA PRO A 58 -14.79 -3.43 18.38
C PRO A 58 -13.28 -3.32 18.69
N ASP A 59 -12.92 -2.46 19.63
CA ASP A 59 -11.54 -2.29 20.08
C ASP A 59 -10.90 -3.60 20.53
N SER A 60 -11.68 -4.50 21.12
CA SER A 60 -11.24 -5.83 21.58
C SER A 60 -10.82 -6.77 20.44
N ALA A 61 -11.27 -6.53 19.21
CA ALA A 61 -10.89 -7.32 18.05
C ALA A 61 -9.67 -6.74 17.33
N CYS A 62 -9.18 -5.57 17.74
CA CYS A 62 -8.02 -4.93 17.17
C CYS A 62 -6.75 -5.33 17.91
N GLN A 63 -5.64 -5.44 17.18
CA GLN A 63 -4.32 -5.60 17.74
C GLN A 63 -3.62 -4.23 17.81
N ASN A 64 -2.70 -4.05 18.74
CA ASN A 64 -1.94 -2.83 18.86
C ASN A 64 -0.63 -2.95 18.05
N HIS A 65 -0.32 -1.90 17.31
CA HIS A 65 0.95 -1.70 16.64
C HIS A 65 1.60 -0.44 17.21
N TYR A 66 2.87 -0.56 17.57
CA TYR A 66 3.65 0.54 18.15
C TYR A 66 4.55 1.12 17.06
N GLY A 67 4.48 2.42 16.87
CA GLY A 67 5.36 3.14 15.96
C GLY A 67 6.82 3.12 16.42
N LYS A 68 7.72 3.63 15.58
CA LYS A 68 9.16 3.71 15.89
C LYS A 68 9.47 4.54 17.14
N CYS A 69 8.60 5.48 17.48
CA CYS A 69 8.62 6.21 18.74
C CYS A 69 7.46 5.67 19.57
N ASP A 70 7.68 5.30 20.82
CA ASP A 70 6.64 4.80 21.76
C ASP A 70 5.48 5.80 21.97
N GLU A 71 5.52 6.93 21.29
CA GLU A 71 4.51 8.00 21.32
C GLU A 71 3.36 7.77 20.36
N ASP A 72 3.49 6.83 19.40
CA ASP A 72 2.46 6.52 18.41
C ASP A 72 1.96 5.10 18.60
N ILE A 73 0.67 4.96 18.90
CA ILE A 73 -0.01 3.67 19.02
C ILE A 73 -1.12 3.61 18.00
N TRP A 74 -1.10 2.56 17.19
CA TRP A 74 -2.12 2.25 16.20
C TRP A 74 -2.85 0.97 16.58
N GLN A 75 -4.14 0.94 16.35
CA GLN A 75 -4.92 -0.29 16.39
C GLN A 75 -5.15 -0.77 14.97
N TYR A 76 -4.95 -2.05 14.71
CA TYR A 76 -5.22 -2.62 13.40
C TYR A 76 -6.10 -3.87 13.50
N ALA A 77 -6.80 -4.13 12.42
CA ALA A 77 -7.60 -5.33 12.20
C ALA A 77 -7.46 -5.79 10.75
N GLU A 78 -7.63 -7.08 10.54
CA GLU A 78 -7.62 -7.68 9.21
C GLU A 78 -8.99 -8.25 8.88
N PHE A 79 -9.38 -8.11 7.64
CA PHE A 79 -10.57 -8.76 7.11
C PHE A 79 -10.42 -9.01 5.60
N ALA A 80 -11.37 -9.77 5.05
CA ALA A 80 -11.46 -9.97 3.62
C ALA A 80 -12.60 -9.10 3.07
N ASP A 81 -12.33 -8.36 2.00
CA ASP A 81 -13.33 -7.58 1.28
C ASP A 81 -13.41 -8.00 -0.20
N ARG A 82 -14.62 -7.99 -0.72
CA ARG A 82 -14.90 -8.22 -2.13
C ARG A 82 -15.91 -7.20 -2.62
N ARG A 83 -15.45 -6.23 -3.36
CA ARG A 83 -16.36 -5.28 -4.03
C ARG A 83 -17.22 -6.00 -5.05
N GLN A 84 -18.39 -5.44 -5.33
CA GLN A 84 -19.40 -6.04 -6.22
C GLN A 84 -18.85 -6.40 -7.61
N SER A 85 -17.92 -5.58 -8.13
CA SER A 85 -17.26 -5.79 -9.43
C SER A 85 -16.07 -6.73 -9.38
N TRP A 86 -15.66 -7.21 -8.19
CA TRP A 86 -14.46 -8.04 -8.03
C TRP A 86 -14.80 -9.52 -8.06
N ASP A 87 -13.92 -10.30 -8.66
CA ASP A 87 -14.06 -11.74 -8.82
C ASP A 87 -13.71 -12.55 -7.58
N LYS A 88 -12.86 -12.00 -6.70
CA LYS A 88 -12.41 -12.67 -5.48
C LYS A 88 -12.32 -11.72 -4.29
N PHE A 89 -12.31 -12.31 -3.11
CA PHE A 89 -11.96 -11.59 -1.88
C PHE A 89 -10.49 -11.19 -1.89
N ARG A 90 -10.21 -10.04 -1.31
CA ARG A 90 -8.85 -9.53 -1.11
C ARG A 90 -8.62 -9.24 0.36
N ARG A 91 -7.40 -9.45 0.82
CA ARG A 91 -7.00 -9.11 2.18
C ARG A 91 -7.01 -7.60 2.35
N VAL A 92 -7.61 -7.15 3.42
CA VAL A 92 -7.61 -5.77 3.86
C VAL A 92 -6.91 -5.70 5.21
N VAL A 93 -5.97 -4.81 5.33
CA VAL A 93 -5.37 -4.40 6.60
C VAL A 93 -5.88 -2.99 6.88
N PHE A 94 -6.66 -2.86 7.93
CA PHE A 94 -7.18 -1.59 8.43
C PHE A 94 -6.44 -1.21 9.69
N TRP A 95 -6.12 0.07 9.85
CA TRP A 95 -5.61 0.60 11.11
C TRP A 95 -6.15 1.99 11.39
N ARG A 96 -6.16 2.34 12.68
CA ARG A 96 -6.59 3.65 13.18
C ARG A 96 -5.66 4.12 14.28
N ALA A 97 -5.41 5.41 14.36
CA ALA A 97 -4.58 5.99 15.41
C ALA A 97 -5.33 5.93 16.75
N LEU A 98 -4.67 5.39 17.78
CA LEU A 98 -5.11 5.46 19.17
C LEU A 98 -4.41 6.61 19.89
N LEU A 99 -3.11 6.71 19.73
CA LEU A 99 -2.25 7.77 20.24
C LEU A 99 -1.35 8.24 19.11
N GLN A 100 -1.22 9.54 18.91
CA GLN A 100 -0.32 10.13 17.93
C GLN A 100 0.17 11.47 18.45
N GLU A 101 1.48 11.70 18.43
CA GLU A 101 2.10 12.93 18.94
C GLU A 101 1.62 13.29 20.36
N LYS A 102 1.53 12.31 21.26
CA LYS A 102 1.02 12.46 22.63
C LYS A 102 -0.46 12.85 22.74
N ARG A 103 -1.23 12.77 21.66
CA ARG A 103 -2.67 13.05 21.64
C ARG A 103 -3.45 11.74 21.56
N LEU A 104 -4.25 11.47 22.56
CA LEU A 104 -5.18 10.34 22.56
C LEU A 104 -6.45 10.72 21.78
N PHE A 105 -6.80 9.91 20.79
CA PHE A 105 -8.02 10.11 20.02
C PHE A 105 -9.21 9.43 20.67
N LEU A 106 -10.31 10.17 20.77
CA LEU A 106 -11.59 9.59 21.15
C LEU A 106 -12.06 8.58 20.10
N PRO A 107 -12.77 7.51 20.47
CA PRO A 107 -13.21 6.47 19.55
C PRO A 107 -13.92 6.98 18.29
N CYS A 108 -14.75 8.00 18.42
CA CYS A 108 -15.50 8.61 17.32
C CYS A 108 -14.67 9.50 16.36
N CYS A 109 -13.43 9.84 16.75
CA CYS A 109 -12.58 10.78 16.02
C CYS A 109 -11.25 10.18 15.56
N ARG A 110 -11.06 8.86 15.70
CA ARG A 110 -9.82 8.18 15.32
C ARG A 110 -9.63 8.20 13.81
N PRO A 111 -8.57 8.84 13.30
CA PRO A 111 -8.25 8.76 11.88
C PRO A 111 -7.88 7.33 11.53
N GLY A 112 -8.56 6.76 10.55
CA GLY A 112 -8.34 5.42 10.09
C GLY A 112 -7.92 5.39 8.62
N THR A 113 -7.18 4.38 8.27
CA THR A 113 -6.75 4.08 6.89
C THR A 113 -6.80 2.58 6.68
N PHE A 114 -6.96 2.14 5.45
CA PHE A 114 -6.85 0.74 5.10
C PHE A 114 -6.21 0.54 3.74
N VAL A 115 -5.64 -0.63 3.55
CA VAL A 115 -5.02 -1.04 2.29
C VAL A 115 -5.56 -2.40 1.85
N TYR A 116 -5.60 -2.57 0.54
CA TYR A 116 -5.71 -3.89 -0.09
C TYR A 116 -4.31 -4.43 -0.37
N THR A 117 -4.11 -5.70 -0.10
CA THR A 117 -2.84 -6.38 -0.36
C THR A 117 -3.06 -7.83 -0.79
N ASN A 118 -2.11 -8.37 -1.56
CA ASN A 118 -2.03 -9.81 -1.83
C ASN A 118 -0.96 -10.50 -0.97
N LEU A 119 -0.23 -9.76 -0.15
CA LEU A 119 0.73 -10.32 0.79
C LEU A 119 -0.02 -11.10 1.88
N GLY A 120 0.44 -12.30 2.20
CA GLY A 120 -0.21 -13.18 3.17
C GLY A 120 -1.48 -13.86 2.67
N MET A 121 -1.74 -13.87 1.34
CA MET A 121 -2.88 -14.56 0.74
C MET A 121 -2.53 -15.97 0.20
N GLY A 122 -1.30 -16.43 0.38
CA GLY A 122 -0.84 -17.71 -0.14
C GLY A 122 -0.97 -17.80 -1.66
N ASP A 123 -1.48 -18.93 -2.15
CA ASP A 123 -1.65 -19.16 -3.61
C ASP A 123 -2.60 -18.14 -4.27
N ALA A 124 -3.60 -17.65 -3.54
CA ALA A 124 -4.52 -16.64 -4.03
C ALA A 124 -3.84 -15.28 -4.28
N GLY A 125 -2.65 -15.05 -3.70
CA GLY A 125 -1.84 -13.83 -3.86
C GLY A 125 -0.96 -13.80 -5.12
N GLY A 126 -1.02 -14.84 -5.99
CA GLY A 126 -0.21 -14.88 -7.21
C GLY A 126 1.22 -15.33 -7.00
N GLY A 127 1.50 -16.07 -5.91
CA GLY A 127 2.80 -16.68 -5.64
C GLY A 127 3.86 -15.75 -5.03
N ILE A 128 3.50 -14.52 -4.68
CA ILE A 128 4.44 -13.58 -4.05
C ILE A 128 4.92 -14.05 -2.68
N ASP A 129 4.04 -14.66 -1.89
CA ASP A 129 4.39 -15.14 -0.55
C ASP A 129 5.47 -16.23 -0.60
N GLN A 130 5.45 -17.08 -1.66
CA GLN A 130 6.52 -18.06 -1.86
C GLN A 130 7.83 -17.39 -2.22
N GLN A 131 7.82 -16.41 -3.13
CA GLN A 131 9.02 -15.64 -3.49
C GLN A 131 9.64 -14.93 -2.27
N LEU A 132 8.79 -14.39 -1.37
CA LEU A 132 9.24 -13.76 -0.14
C LEU A 132 9.87 -14.77 0.82
N ARG A 133 9.26 -15.96 1.00
CA ARG A 133 9.85 -17.03 1.82
C ARG A 133 11.21 -17.49 1.28
N ASP A 134 11.29 -17.70 -0.03
CA ASP A 134 12.53 -18.13 -0.70
C ASP A 134 13.66 -17.08 -0.56
N ALA A 135 13.29 -15.83 -0.41
CA ALA A 135 14.22 -14.72 -0.17
C ALA A 135 14.49 -14.45 1.33
N GLY A 136 13.88 -15.19 2.27
CA GLY A 136 14.00 -14.96 3.71
C GLY A 136 13.29 -13.69 4.18
N LEU A 137 12.27 -13.24 3.45
CA LEU A 137 11.50 -12.00 3.68
C LEU A 137 10.02 -12.30 4.04
N ASP A 138 9.73 -13.45 4.60
CA ASP A 138 8.38 -13.89 4.97
C ASP A 138 7.69 -12.92 5.96
N VAL A 139 8.47 -12.22 6.79
CA VAL A 139 7.98 -11.17 7.69
C VAL A 139 7.18 -10.08 6.95
N MET A 140 7.45 -9.86 5.67
CA MET A 140 6.73 -8.88 4.86
C MET A 140 5.26 -9.22 4.62
N THR A 141 4.83 -10.44 4.97
CA THR A 141 3.43 -10.87 4.86
C THR A 141 2.59 -10.54 6.09
N CYS A 142 3.21 -10.16 7.22
CA CYS A 142 2.47 -9.77 8.42
C CYS A 142 1.85 -8.37 8.29
N SER A 143 0.79 -8.10 9.05
CA SER A 143 0.07 -6.83 8.97
C SER A 143 0.89 -5.64 9.38
N GLU A 144 1.75 -5.78 10.37
CA GLU A 144 2.63 -4.72 10.82
C GLU A 144 3.61 -4.28 9.72
N ALA A 145 4.18 -5.24 8.98
CA ALA A 145 5.06 -4.95 7.86
C ALA A 145 4.30 -4.28 6.71
N VAL A 146 3.06 -4.69 6.44
CA VAL A 146 2.19 -4.05 5.45
C VAL A 146 1.87 -2.61 5.84
N ILE A 147 1.53 -2.35 7.11
CA ILE A 147 1.29 -1.00 7.64
C ILE A 147 2.56 -0.15 7.52
N GLN A 148 3.69 -0.69 7.94
CA GLN A 148 4.98 -0.01 7.85
C GLN A 148 5.34 0.33 6.40
N ALA A 149 5.20 -0.62 5.49
CA ALA A 149 5.44 -0.41 4.07
C ALA A 149 4.55 0.70 3.48
N TYR A 150 3.31 0.83 3.95
CA TYR A 150 2.43 1.91 3.50
C TYR A 150 2.82 3.26 4.11
N HIS A 151 3.20 3.32 5.39
CA HIS A 151 3.62 4.56 6.04
C HIS A 151 4.91 5.14 5.44
N GLU A 152 5.85 4.29 5.02
CA GLU A 152 7.08 4.73 4.34
C GLU A 152 6.83 5.43 3.01
N ARG A 153 5.60 5.33 2.44
CA ARG A 153 5.18 6.11 1.28
C ARG A 153 5.23 7.62 1.54
N GLY A 154 4.97 8.07 2.77
CA GLY A 154 5.02 9.48 3.13
C GLY A 154 6.38 10.13 2.87
N THR A 155 7.45 9.34 2.89
CA THR A 155 8.80 9.82 2.56
C THR A 155 8.93 10.16 1.06
N ASP A 156 8.22 9.46 0.20
CA ASP A 156 8.21 9.73 -1.25
C ASP A 156 7.52 11.07 -1.57
N GLU A 157 6.57 11.50 -0.73
CA GLU A 157 5.91 12.80 -0.88
C GLU A 157 6.87 13.99 -0.66
N LEU A 158 7.90 13.80 0.18
CA LEU A 158 8.95 14.81 0.37
C LEU A 158 9.78 15.00 -0.90
N VAL A 159 10.06 13.90 -1.62
CA VAL A 159 10.75 13.98 -2.92
C VAL A 159 9.88 14.68 -3.94
N HIS A 160 8.59 14.31 -4.03
CA HIS A 160 7.64 14.98 -4.90
C HIS A 160 7.48 16.47 -4.55
N ARG A 161 7.46 16.82 -3.27
CA ARG A 161 7.40 18.21 -2.82
C ARG A 161 8.61 19.01 -3.28
N SER A 162 9.81 18.43 -3.18
CA SER A 162 11.02 19.06 -3.69
C SER A 162 10.94 19.31 -5.20
N PHE A 163 10.39 18.35 -5.98
CA PHE A 163 10.16 18.57 -7.42
C PHE A 163 9.15 19.69 -7.69
N LYS A 164 8.09 19.80 -6.87
CA LYS A 164 7.11 20.90 -6.95
C LYS A 164 7.74 22.25 -6.65
N ASP A 165 8.57 22.32 -5.63
CA ASP A 165 9.28 23.54 -5.24
C ASP A 165 10.24 24.01 -6.34
N PHE A 166 10.72 23.11 -7.21
CA PHE A 166 11.47 23.43 -8.42
C PHE A 166 10.59 23.81 -9.63
N GLY A 167 9.26 23.90 -9.47
CA GLY A 167 8.36 24.29 -10.55
C GLY A 167 8.05 23.21 -11.57
N PHE A 168 8.29 21.93 -11.24
CA PHE A 168 8.02 20.79 -12.15
C PHE A 168 6.56 20.28 -12.10
N GLU A 169 5.65 21.00 -11.44
CA GLU A 169 4.22 20.64 -11.43
C GLU A 169 3.56 20.82 -12.80
N GLU A 170 4.04 21.78 -13.58
CA GLU A 170 3.55 22.02 -14.93
C GLU A 170 4.56 21.53 -15.94
N LEU A 171 4.13 20.69 -16.86
CA LEU A 171 4.98 20.29 -17.98
C LEU A 171 5.28 21.53 -18.82
N PRO A 172 6.55 21.90 -19.00
CA PRO A 172 6.92 23.12 -19.69
C PRO A 172 6.50 23.14 -21.17
N PHE A 173 6.13 21.98 -21.70
CA PHE A 173 5.66 21.85 -23.08
C PHE A 173 4.32 21.11 -23.12
N THR A 174 3.48 21.47 -24.08
CA THR A 174 2.18 20.80 -24.31
C THR A 174 2.32 19.44 -25.02
N ARG A 175 3.52 19.11 -25.53
CA ARG A 175 3.81 17.87 -26.24
C ARG A 175 4.67 16.93 -25.41
N TYR A 176 4.40 15.62 -25.51
CA TYR A 176 5.11 14.58 -24.75
C TYR A 176 6.61 14.49 -25.06
N ALA A 177 6.98 14.53 -26.33
CA ALA A 177 8.38 14.32 -26.76
C ALA A 177 9.38 15.35 -26.19
N PRO A 178 9.10 16.67 -26.22
CA PRO A 178 9.97 17.65 -25.58
C PRO A 178 10.08 17.49 -24.07
N ASN A 179 8.98 17.20 -23.40
CA ASN A 179 8.98 16.95 -21.94
C ASN A 179 9.86 15.74 -21.60
N ARG A 180 9.74 14.65 -22.35
CA ARG A 180 10.57 13.46 -22.18
C ARG A 180 12.05 13.78 -22.37
N ALA A 181 12.41 14.57 -23.39
CA ALA A 181 13.79 14.98 -23.62
C ALA A 181 14.34 15.79 -22.45
N LEU A 182 13.55 16.73 -21.91
CA LEU A 182 13.94 17.52 -20.75
C LEU A 182 14.24 16.64 -19.54
N TYR A 183 13.37 15.68 -19.22
CA TYR A 183 13.57 14.75 -18.09
C TYR A 183 14.77 13.80 -18.26
N HIS A 184 15.25 13.59 -19.49
CA HIS A 184 16.46 12.80 -19.74
C HIS A 184 17.76 13.62 -19.62
N ILE A 185 17.68 14.93 -19.68
CA ILE A 185 18.83 15.84 -19.57
C ILE A 185 19.09 16.23 -18.10
N MET A 186 18.08 16.18 -17.27
CA MET A 186 18.15 16.47 -15.82
C MET A 186 18.54 15.25 -15.01
#